data_a5f09fa77db3a79f590bbf6fcd32dc4c
#
_entry.id   a5f09fa77db3a79f590bbf6fcd32dc4c
#
_cell.length_a   1.000
_cell.length_b   1.000
_cell.length_c   1.000
_cell.angle_alpha   90.00
_cell.angle_beta   90.00
_cell.angle_gamma   90.00
#
_symmetry.space_group_name_H-M   'P 1'
#
loop_
_entity.id
_entity.type
_entity.pdbx_description
1 polymer ?
#
loop_
_entity_poly.entity_id
_entity_poly.type
_entity_poly.pdbx_seq_one_letter_code
_entity_poly.pdbx_strand_id
1 'polypeptide(L)'
;KTAVAVMAIAETLQKSEGAIVMIAPTVGLVDQHQRTISEWLTSNFESVSLTGSTSSAKRERVWKVSKIVVTTPQIYRNDVLSGLVAPSDIGLLVLDEAHHAVGNHAMAQSADLHIENGGERILAMTASPGFSRDHVRSICSRLSIDRIHLRSSNDPMVKGYLSDLDIIEVRVDVPNELLELAAPIRGWQRSIVDIERRLGRYVHEGSIGYAGLSSAMERAQAAIRRGDGTG
;
A
#
# COMPACT_ATOMS: atom_id res chain seq x y z
N LYS A 1 -4.58 -13.16 -5.94
CA LYS A 1 -3.28 -12.46 -5.85
C LYS A 1 -2.25 -13.30 -5.09
N THR A 2 -2.56 -13.76 -3.89
CA THR A 2 -1.61 -14.48 -3.01
C THR A 2 -1.02 -15.73 -3.66
N ALA A 3 -1.81 -16.51 -4.42
CA ALA A 3 -1.29 -17.66 -5.15
C ALA A 3 -0.17 -17.29 -6.15
N VAL A 4 -0.35 -16.17 -6.87
CA VAL A 4 0.67 -15.67 -7.80
C VAL A 4 1.95 -15.28 -7.05
N ALA A 5 1.81 -14.63 -5.88
CA ALA A 5 2.96 -14.32 -5.03
C ALA A 5 3.71 -15.59 -4.58
N VAL A 6 2.99 -16.60 -4.09
CA VAL A 6 3.60 -17.86 -3.66
C VAL A 6 4.31 -18.56 -4.82
N MET A 7 3.73 -18.57 -6.03
CA MET A 7 4.38 -19.13 -7.21
C MET A 7 5.66 -18.37 -7.58
N ALA A 8 5.64 -17.03 -7.54
CA ALA A 8 6.83 -16.21 -7.81
C ALA A 8 7.91 -16.40 -6.72
N ILE A 9 7.51 -16.56 -5.46
CA ILE A 9 8.41 -16.91 -4.35
C ILE A 9 9.05 -18.27 -4.61
N ALA A 10 8.26 -19.30 -4.93
CA ALA A 10 8.75 -20.65 -5.21
C ALA A 10 9.73 -20.67 -6.39
N GLU A 11 9.43 -19.95 -7.46
CA GLU A 11 10.32 -19.81 -8.62
C GLU A 11 11.63 -19.10 -8.24
N THR A 12 11.54 -18.04 -7.43
CA THR A 12 12.74 -17.29 -7.02
C THR A 12 13.64 -18.12 -6.10
N LEU A 13 13.08 -18.91 -5.19
CA LEU A 13 13.84 -19.83 -4.33
C LEU A 13 14.67 -20.86 -5.13
N GLN A 14 14.23 -21.23 -6.33
CA GLN A 14 14.93 -22.15 -7.20
C GLN A 14 16.04 -21.48 -8.02
N LYS A 15 15.93 -20.18 -8.29
CA LYS A 15 16.76 -19.45 -9.25
C LYS A 15 17.70 -18.44 -8.62
N SER A 16 17.49 -18.05 -7.37
CA SER A 16 18.23 -16.97 -6.71
C SER A 16 18.65 -17.34 -5.29
N GLU A 17 19.86 -16.98 -4.95
CA GLU A 17 20.37 -17.06 -3.59
C GLU A 17 19.91 -15.88 -2.71
N GLY A 18 19.37 -14.81 -3.27
CA GLY A 18 18.87 -13.65 -2.55
C GLY A 18 17.67 -13.95 -1.65
N ALA A 19 17.49 -13.18 -0.59
CA ALA A 19 16.32 -13.27 0.26
C ALA A 19 15.06 -12.84 -0.49
N ILE A 20 13.90 -13.23 -0.01
CA ILE A 20 12.60 -12.83 -0.54
C ILE A 20 11.87 -12.03 0.51
N VAL A 21 11.41 -10.84 0.14
CA VAL A 21 10.68 -9.98 1.04
C VAL A 21 9.29 -9.73 0.48
N MET A 22 8.26 -9.95 1.29
CA MET A 22 6.88 -9.59 0.97
C MET A 22 6.42 -8.47 1.89
N ILE A 23 5.97 -7.38 1.32
CA ILE A 23 5.45 -6.21 2.03
C ILE A 23 3.94 -6.15 1.90
N ALA A 24 3.25 -6.05 3.05
CA ALA A 24 1.81 -5.86 3.13
C ALA A 24 1.47 -4.64 4.02
N PRO A 25 0.41 -3.87 3.71
CA PRO A 25 0.16 -2.57 4.35
C PRO A 25 -0.24 -2.66 5.82
N THR A 26 -0.73 -3.80 6.29
CA THR A 26 -1.20 -3.99 7.67
C THR A 26 -0.63 -5.24 8.31
N VAL A 27 -0.51 -5.24 9.64
CA VAL A 27 -0.05 -6.40 10.42
C VAL A 27 -0.92 -7.63 10.17
N GLY A 28 -2.24 -7.47 10.08
CA GLY A 28 -3.15 -8.58 9.80
C GLY A 28 -2.88 -9.25 8.45
N LEU A 29 -2.56 -8.45 7.41
CA LEU A 29 -2.17 -8.98 6.11
C LEU A 29 -0.78 -9.63 6.14
N VAL A 30 0.17 -9.08 6.90
CA VAL A 30 1.49 -9.70 7.12
C VAL A 30 1.32 -11.11 7.70
N ASP A 31 0.52 -11.25 8.76
CA ASP A 31 0.29 -12.55 9.40
C ASP A 31 -0.47 -13.52 8.47
N GLN A 32 -1.45 -13.02 7.72
CA GLN A 32 -2.18 -13.82 6.73
C GLN A 32 -1.25 -14.34 5.64
N HIS A 33 -0.42 -13.48 5.05
CA HIS A 33 0.50 -13.89 4.00
C HIS A 33 1.55 -14.85 4.52
N GLN A 34 2.10 -14.61 5.71
CA GLN A 34 3.07 -15.50 6.32
C GLN A 34 2.49 -16.92 6.51
N ARG A 35 1.27 -17.05 7.03
CA ARG A 35 0.57 -18.33 7.16
C ARG A 35 0.35 -19.01 5.80
N THR A 36 -0.17 -18.26 4.81
CA THR A 36 -0.41 -18.82 3.48
C THR A 36 0.88 -19.30 2.81
N ILE A 37 1.96 -18.55 2.93
CA ILE A 37 3.28 -18.97 2.42
C ILE A 37 3.72 -20.25 3.11
N SER A 38 3.61 -20.34 4.44
CA SER A 38 3.99 -21.53 5.20
C SER A 38 3.14 -22.76 4.88
N GLU A 39 1.85 -22.56 4.58
CA GLU A 39 0.94 -23.67 4.24
C GLU A 39 1.12 -24.16 2.80
N TRP A 40 1.36 -23.26 1.86
CA TRP A 40 1.35 -23.60 0.44
C TRP A 40 2.75 -23.88 -0.13
N LEU A 41 3.78 -23.41 0.53
CA LEU A 41 5.15 -23.59 0.09
C LEU A 41 5.80 -24.79 0.79
N THR A 42 5.90 -25.91 0.08
CA THR A 42 6.69 -27.07 0.53
C THR A 42 8.19 -26.80 0.30
N SER A 43 8.79 -25.97 1.13
CA SER A 43 10.21 -25.64 1.07
C SER A 43 10.89 -25.94 2.41
N ASN A 44 12.20 -26.09 2.40
CA ASN A 44 13.02 -26.19 3.62
C ASN A 44 13.21 -24.82 4.30
N PHE A 45 12.62 -23.75 3.75
CA PHE A 45 12.75 -22.40 4.27
C PHE A 45 11.47 -21.97 4.98
N GLU A 46 11.61 -21.59 6.24
CA GLU A 46 10.51 -20.99 6.99
C GLU A 46 10.30 -19.52 6.58
N SER A 47 9.05 -19.13 6.48
CA SER A 47 8.68 -17.71 6.35
C SER A 47 8.52 -17.07 7.72
N VAL A 48 9.08 -15.88 7.90
CA VAL A 48 9.06 -15.16 9.17
C VAL A 48 8.37 -13.81 9.00
N SER A 49 7.48 -13.46 9.94
CA SER A 49 6.85 -12.14 9.96
C SER A 49 7.63 -11.15 10.84
N LEU A 50 7.80 -9.92 10.35
CA LEU A 50 8.36 -8.79 11.09
C LEU A 50 7.33 -7.68 11.18
N THR A 51 7.01 -7.26 12.39
CA THR A 51 6.06 -6.18 12.68
C THR A 51 6.62 -5.20 13.70
N GLY A 52 5.88 -4.12 13.97
CA GLY A 52 6.29 -3.11 14.94
C GLY A 52 6.52 -3.64 16.37
N SER A 53 5.95 -4.80 16.72
CA SER A 53 6.18 -5.47 17.99
C SER A 53 7.50 -6.25 18.05
N THR A 54 8.18 -6.46 16.89
CA THR A 54 9.44 -7.19 16.83
C THR A 54 10.60 -6.27 17.20
N SER A 55 11.36 -6.62 18.23
CA SER A 55 12.53 -5.84 18.68
C SER A 55 13.62 -5.76 17.59
N SER A 56 14.40 -4.68 17.59
CA SER A 56 15.48 -4.47 16.60
C SER A 56 16.49 -5.62 16.59
N ALA A 57 16.92 -6.11 17.76
CA ALA A 57 17.83 -7.23 17.85
C ALA A 57 17.26 -8.53 17.26
N LYS A 58 15.95 -8.78 17.40
CA LYS A 58 15.30 -9.91 16.75
C LYS A 58 15.22 -9.72 15.24
N ARG A 59 14.89 -8.50 14.76
CA ARG A 59 14.86 -8.19 13.32
C ARG A 59 16.23 -8.41 12.67
N GLU A 60 17.30 -7.92 13.31
CA GLU A 60 18.67 -8.12 12.82
C GLU A 60 19.01 -9.61 12.62
N ARG A 61 18.62 -10.46 13.58
CA ARG A 61 18.83 -11.91 13.45
C ARG A 61 18.02 -12.49 12.30
N VAL A 62 16.74 -12.11 12.18
CA VAL A 62 15.86 -12.58 11.12
C VAL A 62 16.41 -12.19 9.75
N TRP A 63 16.82 -10.95 9.55
CA TRP A 63 17.42 -10.50 8.29
C TRP A 63 18.68 -11.28 7.89
N LYS A 64 19.49 -11.73 8.86
CA LYS A 64 20.72 -12.51 8.60
C LYS A 64 20.48 -13.97 8.23
N VAL A 65 19.39 -14.58 8.69
CA VAL A 65 19.20 -16.04 8.56
C VAL A 65 17.97 -16.46 7.77
N SER A 66 16.97 -15.59 7.65
CA SER A 66 15.69 -15.95 7.03
C SER A 66 15.70 -15.71 5.53
N LYS A 67 15.30 -16.74 4.79
CA LYS A 67 15.19 -16.66 3.34
C LYS A 67 13.91 -15.97 2.88
N ILE A 68 12.83 -16.03 3.67
CA ILE A 68 11.53 -15.45 3.35
C ILE A 68 11.09 -14.60 4.53
N VAL A 69 10.89 -13.31 4.30
CA VAL A 69 10.44 -12.35 5.30
C VAL A 69 9.16 -11.68 4.82
N VAL A 70 8.14 -11.65 5.66
CA VAL A 70 6.89 -10.90 5.42
C VAL A 70 6.83 -9.74 6.42
N THR A 71 6.61 -8.52 5.95
CA THR A 71 6.75 -7.35 6.81
C THR A 71 5.86 -6.19 6.39
N THR A 72 5.78 -5.14 7.23
CA THR A 72 5.11 -3.89 6.89
C THR A 72 6.07 -2.93 6.17
N PRO A 73 5.55 -1.99 5.36
CA PRO A 73 6.38 -1.00 4.65
C PRO A 73 7.28 -0.20 5.61
N GLN A 74 6.75 0.17 6.78
CA GLN A 74 7.48 0.98 7.75
C GLN A 74 8.70 0.23 8.32
N ILE A 75 8.55 -1.07 8.61
CA ILE A 75 9.64 -1.89 9.12
C ILE A 75 10.71 -2.06 8.05
N TYR A 76 10.33 -2.45 6.83
CA TYR A 76 11.28 -2.61 5.75
C TYR A 76 12.08 -1.33 5.49
N ARG A 77 11.37 -0.21 5.31
CA ARG A 77 12.00 1.10 5.13
C ARG A 77 12.99 1.44 6.25
N ASN A 78 12.57 1.30 7.50
CA ASN A 78 13.41 1.63 8.65
C ASN A 78 14.62 0.72 8.77
N ASP A 79 14.47 -0.57 8.46
CA ASP A 79 15.54 -1.55 8.53
C ASP A 79 16.56 -1.37 7.39
N VAL A 80 16.12 -0.96 6.20
CA VAL A 80 17.04 -0.53 5.13
C VAL A 80 17.81 0.74 5.54
N LEU A 81 17.12 1.76 6.03
CA LEU A 81 17.74 3.02 6.46
C LEU A 81 18.74 2.83 7.62
N SER A 82 18.51 1.86 8.49
CA SER A 82 19.42 1.52 9.59
C SER A 82 20.51 0.52 9.22
N GLY A 83 20.54 0.05 7.98
CA GLY A 83 21.55 -0.90 7.49
C GLY A 83 21.36 -2.33 8.02
N LEU A 84 20.19 -2.69 8.56
CA LEU A 84 19.89 -4.05 9.01
C LEU A 84 19.65 -5.01 7.84
N VAL A 85 19.25 -4.51 6.69
CA VAL A 85 19.06 -5.26 5.45
C VAL A 85 19.56 -4.45 4.27
N ALA A 86 20.29 -5.11 3.36
CA ALA A 86 20.71 -4.53 2.10
C ALA A 86 19.75 -4.97 0.98
N PRO A 87 19.11 -4.04 0.25
CA PRO A 87 18.26 -4.38 -0.88
C PRO A 87 18.94 -5.22 -1.97
N SER A 88 20.25 -5.05 -2.17
CA SER A 88 21.07 -5.86 -3.09
C SER A 88 21.07 -7.37 -2.75
N ASP A 89 20.80 -7.73 -1.50
CA ASP A 89 20.75 -9.14 -1.07
C ASP A 89 19.34 -9.75 -1.25
N ILE A 90 18.39 -8.96 -1.76
CA ILE A 90 17.00 -9.37 -1.97
C ILE A 90 16.79 -9.80 -3.42
N GLY A 91 16.53 -11.07 -3.64
CA GLY A 91 16.24 -11.62 -4.97
C GLY A 91 14.84 -11.33 -5.49
N LEU A 92 13.89 -11.02 -4.60
CA LEU A 92 12.52 -10.61 -4.98
C LEU A 92 11.88 -9.79 -3.86
N LEU A 93 11.40 -8.60 -4.23
CA LEU A 93 10.50 -7.79 -3.41
C LEU A 93 9.07 -7.93 -3.92
N VAL A 94 8.16 -8.44 -3.09
CA VAL A 94 6.72 -8.53 -3.39
C VAL A 94 5.98 -7.43 -2.66
N LEU A 95 5.23 -6.61 -3.37
CA LEU A 95 4.41 -5.53 -2.81
C LEU A 95 2.93 -5.89 -2.97
N ASP A 96 2.26 -6.18 -1.85
CA ASP A 96 0.79 -6.33 -1.87
C ASP A 96 0.12 -4.98 -1.65
N GLU A 97 -1.03 -4.79 -2.30
CA GLU A 97 -1.75 -3.52 -2.40
C GLU A 97 -0.85 -2.36 -2.89
N ALA A 98 -0.11 -2.63 -3.96
CA ALA A 98 0.88 -1.73 -4.55
C ALA A 98 0.33 -0.34 -4.98
N HIS A 99 -1.00 -0.16 -5.03
CA HIS A 99 -1.63 1.15 -5.25
C HIS A 99 -1.31 2.15 -4.13
N HIS A 100 -0.82 1.69 -2.97
CA HIS A 100 -0.28 2.55 -1.92
C HIS A 100 1.13 3.10 -2.22
N ALA A 101 1.78 2.70 -3.31
CA ALA A 101 3.10 3.20 -3.67
C ALA A 101 3.05 4.60 -4.32
N VAL A 102 2.43 5.56 -3.62
CA VAL A 102 2.22 6.94 -4.09
C VAL A 102 2.66 7.97 -3.04
N GLY A 103 3.05 9.14 -3.51
CA GLY A 103 3.43 10.27 -2.64
C GLY A 103 4.50 9.87 -1.61
N ASN A 104 4.28 10.25 -0.35
CA ASN A 104 5.17 9.95 0.78
C ASN A 104 4.74 8.71 1.59
N HIS A 105 3.90 7.84 1.01
CA HIS A 105 3.49 6.63 1.70
C HIS A 105 4.71 5.70 1.95
N ALA A 106 4.72 5.00 3.09
CA ALA A 106 5.83 4.13 3.45
C ALA A 106 6.11 3.02 2.41
N MET A 107 5.09 2.53 1.71
CA MET A 107 5.21 1.57 0.61
C MET A 107 6.04 2.15 -0.54
N ALA A 108 5.77 3.40 -0.90
CA ALA A 108 6.49 4.11 -1.94
C ALA A 108 7.96 4.32 -1.56
N GLN A 109 8.21 4.79 -0.34
CA GLN A 109 9.56 4.97 0.18
C GLN A 109 10.34 3.65 0.27
N SER A 110 9.65 2.54 0.61
CA SER A 110 10.25 1.20 0.63
C SER A 110 10.71 0.76 -0.75
N ALA A 111 9.91 1.03 -1.79
CA ALA A 111 10.26 0.70 -3.16
C ALA A 111 11.40 1.59 -3.69
N ASP A 112 11.36 2.90 -3.42
CA ASP A 112 12.43 3.83 -3.78
C ASP A 112 13.77 3.36 -3.19
N LEU A 113 13.80 3.09 -1.87
CA LEU A 113 15.01 2.60 -1.19
C LEU A 113 15.48 1.25 -1.74
N HIS A 114 14.56 0.37 -2.12
CA HIS A 114 14.91 -0.92 -2.72
C HIS A 114 15.65 -0.72 -4.05
N ILE A 115 15.10 0.11 -4.92
CA ILE A 115 15.68 0.38 -6.25
C ILE A 115 17.00 1.16 -6.12
N GLU A 116 17.04 2.22 -5.30
CA GLU A 116 18.21 3.07 -5.11
C GLU A 116 19.41 2.33 -4.51
N ASN A 117 19.17 1.26 -3.73
CA ASN A 117 20.20 0.47 -3.08
C ASN A 117 20.45 -0.89 -3.76
N GLY A 118 20.16 -1.00 -5.04
CA GLY A 118 20.56 -2.14 -5.88
C GLY A 118 19.64 -3.35 -5.80
N GLY A 119 18.41 -3.19 -5.30
CA GLY A 119 17.39 -4.24 -5.40
C GLY A 119 16.87 -4.34 -6.84
N GLU A 120 16.73 -5.57 -7.37
CA GLU A 120 16.52 -5.77 -8.81
C GLU A 120 15.06 -6.09 -9.17
N ARG A 121 14.41 -6.99 -8.46
CA ARG A 121 13.11 -7.58 -8.87
C ARG A 121 11.99 -7.15 -7.96
N ILE A 122 10.97 -6.52 -8.54
CA ILE A 122 9.74 -6.15 -7.83
C ILE A 122 8.55 -6.86 -8.48
N LEU A 123 7.75 -7.55 -7.68
CA LEU A 123 6.42 -8.02 -8.04
C LEU A 123 5.38 -7.16 -7.32
N ALA A 124 4.72 -6.28 -8.04
CA ALA A 124 3.67 -5.41 -7.51
C ALA A 124 2.28 -6.01 -7.79
N MET A 125 1.46 -6.13 -6.76
CA MET A 125 0.10 -6.69 -6.87
C MET A 125 -0.92 -5.72 -6.30
N THR A 126 -2.03 -5.54 -7.01
CA THR A 126 -3.19 -4.79 -6.50
C THR A 126 -4.48 -5.29 -7.14
N ALA A 127 -5.60 -5.20 -6.42
CA ALA A 127 -6.94 -5.41 -6.99
C ALA A 127 -7.56 -4.09 -7.51
N SER A 128 -7.06 -2.95 -7.02
CA SER A 128 -7.62 -1.63 -7.30
C SER A 128 -6.52 -0.64 -7.68
N PRO A 129 -5.97 -0.73 -8.91
CA PRO A 129 -4.84 0.11 -9.32
C PRO A 129 -5.22 1.58 -9.50
N GLY A 130 -6.51 1.93 -9.38
CA GLY A 130 -7.05 3.27 -9.62
C GLY A 130 -7.77 3.38 -10.96
N PHE A 131 -8.46 4.50 -11.16
CA PHE A 131 -9.29 4.74 -12.35
C PHE A 131 -8.58 5.53 -13.45
N SER A 132 -7.52 6.26 -13.11
CA SER A 132 -6.76 7.09 -14.06
C SER A 132 -5.56 6.33 -14.61
N ARG A 133 -5.39 6.36 -15.94
CA ARG A 133 -4.20 5.79 -16.60
C ARG A 133 -2.91 6.45 -16.14
N ASP A 134 -2.95 7.75 -15.89
CA ASP A 134 -1.77 8.50 -15.44
C ASP A 134 -1.37 8.11 -14.02
N HIS A 135 -2.34 7.84 -13.16
CA HIS A 135 -2.09 7.32 -11.82
C HIS A 135 -1.42 5.94 -11.87
N VAL A 136 -1.94 5.02 -12.69
CA VAL A 136 -1.32 3.70 -12.88
C VAL A 136 0.09 3.81 -13.46
N ARG A 137 0.29 4.69 -14.45
CA ARG A 137 1.62 4.95 -15.03
C ARG A 137 2.60 5.48 -13.98
N SER A 138 2.17 6.41 -13.11
CA SER A 138 3.03 6.96 -12.07
C SER A 138 3.49 5.88 -11.08
N ILE A 139 2.59 4.97 -10.69
CA ILE A 139 2.93 3.82 -9.85
C ILE A 139 3.92 2.89 -10.58
N CYS A 140 3.63 2.51 -11.82
CA CYS A 140 4.50 1.63 -12.60
C CYS A 140 5.88 2.23 -12.80
N SER A 141 5.96 3.52 -13.14
CA SER A 141 7.23 4.23 -13.30
C SER A 141 8.04 4.25 -12.00
N ARG A 142 7.38 4.54 -10.86
CA ARG A 142 8.04 4.58 -9.55
C ARG A 142 8.58 3.22 -9.12
N LEU A 143 7.81 2.17 -9.39
CA LEU A 143 8.17 0.79 -9.04
C LEU A 143 9.06 0.12 -10.09
N SER A 144 9.48 0.85 -11.14
CA SER A 144 10.25 0.31 -12.28
C SER A 144 9.57 -0.92 -12.91
N ILE A 145 8.24 -0.90 -13.02
CA ILE A 145 7.46 -1.99 -13.61
C ILE A 145 7.43 -1.83 -15.13
N ASP A 146 7.97 -2.79 -15.83
CA ASP A 146 8.01 -2.86 -17.30
C ASP A 146 6.95 -3.79 -17.91
N ARG A 147 6.38 -4.71 -17.10
CA ARG A 147 5.36 -5.66 -17.54
C ARG A 147 4.13 -5.61 -16.66
N ILE A 148 2.97 -5.41 -17.29
CA ILE A 148 1.68 -5.38 -16.60
C ILE A 148 0.86 -6.60 -17.03
N HIS A 149 0.35 -7.35 -16.07
CA HIS A 149 -0.59 -8.44 -16.29
C HIS A 149 -1.93 -8.07 -15.66
N LEU A 150 -2.96 -7.93 -16.51
CA LEU A 150 -4.30 -7.55 -16.09
C LEU A 150 -5.27 -8.73 -16.27
N ARG A 151 -6.11 -8.97 -15.26
CA ARG A 151 -7.29 -9.83 -15.34
C ARG A 151 -8.50 -9.06 -14.85
N SER A 152 -9.55 -9.05 -15.64
CA SER A 152 -10.84 -8.46 -15.26
C SER A 152 -11.85 -9.54 -14.89
N SER A 153 -12.93 -9.15 -14.22
CA SER A 153 -14.05 -10.06 -13.92
C SER A 153 -14.71 -10.64 -15.18
N ASN A 154 -14.58 -9.97 -16.32
CA ASN A 154 -15.12 -10.42 -17.61
C ASN A 154 -14.15 -11.34 -18.38
N ASP A 155 -12.94 -11.55 -17.88
CA ASP A 155 -11.97 -12.46 -18.52
C ASP A 155 -12.52 -13.90 -18.47
N PRO A 156 -12.62 -14.61 -19.60
CA PRO A 156 -13.13 -15.98 -19.68
C PRO A 156 -12.43 -16.95 -18.71
N MET A 157 -11.14 -16.73 -18.45
CA MET A 157 -10.36 -17.55 -17.52
C MET A 157 -10.68 -17.30 -16.06
N VAL A 158 -11.34 -16.19 -15.74
CA VAL A 158 -11.67 -15.79 -14.36
C VAL A 158 -13.17 -15.92 -14.08
N LYS A 159 -14.00 -15.65 -15.09
CA LYS A 159 -15.47 -15.61 -14.98
C LYS A 159 -16.08 -16.89 -14.36
N GLY A 160 -15.53 -18.05 -14.69
CA GLY A 160 -16.02 -19.34 -14.16
C GLY A 160 -15.71 -19.57 -12.67
N TYR A 161 -14.84 -18.75 -12.06
CA TYR A 161 -14.45 -18.83 -10.65
C TYR A 161 -15.02 -17.69 -9.81
N LEU A 162 -15.74 -16.76 -10.43
CA LEU A 162 -16.40 -15.65 -9.74
C LEU A 162 -17.84 -16.03 -9.43
N SER A 163 -18.26 -15.80 -8.19
CA SER A 163 -19.68 -15.87 -7.84
C SER A 163 -20.40 -14.66 -8.40
N ASP A 164 -21.66 -14.84 -8.82
CA ASP A 164 -22.54 -13.73 -9.14
C ASP A 164 -22.71 -12.86 -7.89
N LEU A 165 -22.60 -11.55 -8.06
CA LEU A 165 -22.72 -10.58 -6.98
C LEU A 165 -24.08 -9.89 -7.09
N ASP A 166 -25.02 -10.28 -6.23
CA ASP A 166 -26.28 -9.56 -6.05
C ASP A 166 -26.05 -8.43 -5.04
N ILE A 167 -26.18 -7.19 -5.49
CA ILE A 167 -26.06 -6.01 -4.64
C ILE A 167 -27.45 -5.59 -4.20
N ILE A 168 -27.74 -5.73 -2.90
CA ILE A 168 -28.95 -5.21 -2.27
C ILE A 168 -28.59 -3.90 -1.57
N GLU A 169 -29.10 -2.78 -2.09
CA GLU A 169 -28.94 -1.48 -1.45
C GLU A 169 -29.99 -1.34 -0.33
N VAL A 170 -29.55 -1.34 0.91
CA VAL A 170 -30.40 -1.08 2.08
C VAL A 170 -30.14 0.33 2.57
N ARG A 171 -31.12 1.21 2.44
CA ARG A 171 -31.06 2.58 3.01
C ARG A 171 -31.55 2.53 4.45
N VAL A 172 -30.67 2.98 5.34
CA VAL A 172 -30.98 3.06 6.77
C VAL A 172 -30.85 4.53 7.20
N ASP A 173 -31.87 5.02 7.88
CA ASP A 173 -31.82 6.37 8.47
C ASP A 173 -30.85 6.37 9.65
N VAL A 174 -30.02 7.40 9.72
CA VAL A 174 -29.10 7.61 10.84
C VAL A 174 -29.91 8.08 12.06
N PRO A 175 -29.80 7.42 13.23
CA PRO A 175 -30.46 7.86 14.44
C PRO A 175 -30.14 9.33 14.79
N ASN A 176 -31.14 10.05 15.30
CA ASN A 176 -31.00 11.47 15.62
C ASN A 176 -29.88 11.72 16.64
N GLU A 177 -29.69 10.83 17.59
CA GLU A 177 -28.65 10.91 18.61
C GLU A 177 -27.24 10.95 17.98
N LEU A 178 -27.01 10.17 16.91
CA LEU A 178 -25.75 10.19 16.16
C LEU A 178 -25.60 11.46 15.33
N LEU A 179 -26.71 11.98 14.79
CA LEU A 179 -26.69 13.25 14.06
C LEU A 179 -26.36 14.42 15.00
N GLU A 180 -26.90 14.43 16.22
CA GLU A 180 -26.61 15.43 17.26
C GLU A 180 -25.15 15.35 17.72
N LEU A 181 -24.60 14.15 17.95
CA LEU A 181 -23.17 13.96 18.26
C LEU A 181 -22.25 14.45 17.12
N ALA A 182 -22.66 14.28 15.88
CA ALA A 182 -21.88 14.71 14.74
C ALA A 182 -22.02 16.21 14.42
N ALA A 183 -23.04 16.88 14.93
CA ALA A 183 -23.34 18.28 14.57
C ALA A 183 -22.21 19.26 14.92
N PRO A 184 -21.53 19.20 16.08
CA PRO A 184 -20.41 20.09 16.40
C PRO A 184 -19.22 19.89 15.45
N ILE A 185 -18.92 18.62 15.10
CA ILE A 185 -17.83 18.28 14.18
C ILE A 185 -18.13 18.81 12.76
N ARG A 186 -19.35 18.62 12.30
CA ARG A 186 -19.82 19.19 11.02
C ARG A 186 -19.81 20.71 11.00
N GLY A 187 -20.17 21.35 12.11
CA GLY A 187 -20.09 22.81 12.28
C GLY A 187 -18.65 23.30 12.14
N TRP A 188 -17.73 22.67 12.84
CA TRP A 188 -16.31 22.99 12.75
C TRP A 188 -15.74 22.74 11.34
N GLN A 189 -16.06 21.61 10.73
CA GLN A 189 -15.67 21.31 9.36
C GLN A 189 -16.16 22.37 8.37
N ARG A 190 -17.41 22.81 8.49
CA ARG A 190 -17.96 23.87 7.63
C ARG A 190 -17.20 25.18 7.81
N SER A 191 -16.90 25.58 9.03
CA SER A 191 -16.16 26.83 9.30
C SER A 191 -14.77 26.84 8.66
N ILE A 192 -14.04 25.71 8.71
CA ILE A 192 -12.74 25.57 8.04
C ILE A 192 -12.91 25.62 6.52
N VAL A 193 -13.87 24.88 5.96
CA VAL A 193 -14.11 24.87 4.52
C VAL A 193 -14.52 26.26 4.01
N ASP A 194 -15.26 27.05 4.80
CA ASP A 194 -15.63 28.42 4.42
C ASP A 194 -14.40 29.34 4.37
N ILE A 195 -13.43 29.16 5.27
CA ILE A 195 -12.15 29.87 5.19
C ILE A 195 -11.40 29.46 3.92
N GLU A 196 -11.29 28.18 3.65
CA GLU A 196 -10.60 27.66 2.47
C GLU A 196 -11.28 28.08 1.15
N ARG A 197 -12.59 28.22 1.14
CA ARG A 197 -13.35 28.80 0.01
C ARG A 197 -13.00 30.25 -0.23
N ARG A 198 -12.94 31.07 0.83
CA ARG A 198 -12.55 32.49 0.73
C ARG A 198 -11.13 32.66 0.22
N LEU A 199 -10.26 31.73 0.51
CA LEU A 199 -8.88 31.70 0.03
C LEU A 199 -8.73 31.04 -1.36
N GLY A 200 -9.84 30.65 -2.01
CA GLY A 200 -9.83 30.03 -3.34
C GLY A 200 -9.27 28.60 -3.38
N ARG A 201 -9.08 27.96 -2.23
CA ARG A 201 -8.49 26.62 -2.13
C ARG A 201 -9.53 25.51 -2.20
N TYR A 202 -10.71 25.69 -1.61
CA TYR A 202 -11.82 24.74 -1.72
C TYR A 202 -12.79 25.18 -2.81
N VAL A 203 -12.88 24.42 -3.91
CA VAL A 203 -13.64 24.82 -5.12
C VAL A 203 -14.83 23.89 -5.42
N HIS A 204 -15.09 22.90 -4.57
CA HIS A 204 -16.19 21.96 -4.82
C HIS A 204 -17.55 22.56 -4.53
N GLU A 205 -18.51 22.45 -5.47
CA GLU A 205 -19.91 22.81 -5.29
C GLU A 205 -20.67 21.64 -4.66
N GLY A 206 -21.52 21.91 -3.67
CA GLY A 206 -22.35 20.90 -3.00
C GLY A 206 -21.89 20.52 -1.59
N SER A 207 -22.16 19.29 -1.18
CA SER A 207 -21.76 18.78 0.15
C SER A 207 -20.25 18.65 0.28
N ILE A 208 -19.73 18.93 1.50
CA ILE A 208 -18.31 18.78 1.80
C ILE A 208 -17.93 17.29 1.64
N GLY A 209 -17.12 17.00 0.64
CA GLY A 209 -16.70 15.63 0.32
C GLY A 209 -15.18 15.43 0.45
N TYR A 210 -14.78 14.17 0.55
CA TYR A 210 -13.38 13.78 0.69
C TYR A 210 -12.48 14.33 -0.44
N ALA A 211 -12.94 14.24 -1.69
CA ALA A 211 -12.18 14.74 -2.84
C ALA A 211 -11.91 16.24 -2.78
N GLY A 212 -12.92 17.04 -2.37
CA GLY A 212 -12.77 18.48 -2.18
C GLY A 212 -11.80 18.83 -1.07
N LEU A 213 -11.84 18.10 0.05
CA LEU A 213 -10.91 18.29 1.18
C LEU A 213 -9.48 17.90 0.80
N SER A 214 -9.26 16.78 0.11
CA SER A 214 -7.94 16.38 -0.37
C SER A 214 -7.34 17.42 -1.33
N SER A 215 -8.12 17.90 -2.28
CA SER A 215 -7.67 18.94 -3.21
C SER A 215 -7.37 20.27 -2.51
N ALA A 216 -8.15 20.65 -1.50
CA ALA A 216 -7.88 21.84 -0.69
C ALA A 216 -6.57 21.69 0.10
N MET A 217 -6.33 20.52 0.69
CA MET A 217 -5.09 20.22 1.41
C MET A 217 -3.86 20.31 0.50
N GLU A 218 -3.92 19.74 -0.71
CA GLU A 218 -2.82 19.82 -1.68
C GLU A 218 -2.52 21.27 -2.08
N ARG A 219 -3.56 22.09 -2.30
CA ARG A 219 -3.40 23.51 -2.62
C ARG A 219 -2.82 24.29 -1.45
N ALA A 220 -3.25 24.01 -0.21
CA ALA A 220 -2.68 24.62 0.98
C ALA A 220 -1.19 24.28 1.14
N GLN A 221 -0.82 23.01 0.97
CA GLN A 221 0.58 22.56 1.00
C GLN A 221 1.42 23.22 -0.10
N ALA A 222 0.87 23.37 -1.30
CA ALA A 222 1.55 24.06 -2.39
C ALA A 222 1.73 25.57 -2.11
N ALA A 223 0.79 26.22 -1.43
CA ALA A 223 0.90 27.60 -0.99
C ALA A 223 2.01 27.76 0.08
N ILE A 224 2.06 26.88 1.07
CA ILE A 224 3.12 26.88 2.09
C ILE A 224 4.51 26.74 1.43
N ARG A 225 4.67 25.80 0.47
CA ARG A 225 5.95 25.62 -0.25
C ARG A 225 6.38 26.85 -1.04
N ARG A 226 5.45 27.71 -1.47
CA ARG A 226 5.72 28.97 -2.17
C ARG A 226 5.98 30.14 -1.22
N GLY A 227 5.91 29.93 0.09
CA GLY A 227 6.11 30.97 1.09
C GLY A 227 4.88 31.88 1.31
N ASP A 228 3.70 31.48 0.85
CA ASP A 228 2.43 32.18 1.12
C ASP A 228 2.10 32.00 2.61
N GLY A 229 2.31 33.03 3.41
CA GLY A 229 2.13 33.04 4.87
C GLY A 229 0.69 32.86 5.37
N THR A 230 -0.26 32.59 4.48
CA THR A 230 -1.69 32.30 4.73
C THR A 230 -2.03 30.83 4.55
N GLY A 231 -1.02 29.97 4.46
CA GLY A 231 -1.16 28.51 4.33
C GLY A 231 -1.27 27.76 5.64
#